data_2858f6dff8550fb9d20b579743558bbd
#
_entry.id   2858f6dff8550fb9d20b579743558bbd
#
_cell.length_a   1.000
_cell.length_b   1.000
_cell.length_c   1.000
_cell.angle_alpha   90.00
_cell.angle_beta   90.00
_cell.angle_gamma   90.00
#
_symmetry.space_group_name_H-M   'P 1'
#
loop_
_entity.id
_entity.type
_entity.pdbx_description
1 polymer ?
#
loop_
_entity_poly.entity_id
_entity_poly.type
_entity_poly.pdbx_seq_one_letter_code
_entity_poly.pdbx_strand_id
1 'polypeptide(L)'
;MRSVTQAVRIGGSVCLTAAFLLAVMTGCADEPEAVPSGELFEAAAAGDVTGVRSLLDRGASPDERDGSGRTAVTAAVYAGSAETVRLLVAAGADVDAQDDMRSNAFLALGETGDVAVLDEVLRGNPDVGLTNRFGGTALIPAADRGHVEMVRALLDRTTIDIDHVNNLGWTALLEAVILGDGGPAHQQIVRLLVAAGADRSIGDNAGMTPLQHAQAMGFTEIVSILD
;
A
#
# COMPACT_ATOMS: atom_id res chain seq x y z
N MET A 1 3.76 13.94 82.56
CA MET A 1 4.84 13.79 83.56
C MET A 1 6.17 14.05 82.85
N ARG A 2 6.76 15.13 83.21
CA ARG A 2 8.20 15.44 83.46
C ARG A 2 9.16 14.87 82.40
N SER A 3 9.71 15.77 81.54
CA SER A 3 10.95 16.59 81.80
C SER A 3 12.21 15.72 81.93
N VAL A 4 13.18 15.93 81.04
CA VAL A 4 14.44 16.61 81.45
C VAL A 4 15.28 16.88 80.19
N THR A 5 15.66 18.16 80.10
CA THR A 5 16.67 18.79 79.25
C THR A 5 18.05 18.29 79.63
N GLN A 6 18.95 18.10 78.69
CA GLN A 6 20.38 18.42 79.01
C GLN A 6 21.12 18.88 77.73
N ALA A 7 21.53 20.11 77.78
CA ALA A 7 22.43 20.73 76.85
C ALA A 7 23.91 20.47 77.30
N VAL A 8 24.73 20.12 76.30
CA VAL A 8 26.22 20.28 76.50
C VAL A 8 26.76 21.12 75.33
N ARG A 9 27.24 22.28 75.71
CA ARG A 9 28.11 23.12 74.89
C ARG A 9 29.56 22.68 75.14
N ILE A 10 30.37 22.59 74.06
CA ILE A 10 31.81 22.88 73.97
C ILE A 10 32.12 23.03 72.47
N GLY A 11 32.43 24.14 71.97
CA GLY A 11 33.76 24.79 71.80
C GLY A 11 34.25 24.61 70.36
N GLY A 12 34.16 25.71 69.60
CA GLY A 12 35.22 26.23 68.74
C GLY A 12 35.64 25.44 67.48
N SER A 13 35.28 25.90 66.35
CA SER A 13 36.22 26.31 65.30
C SER A 13 35.45 26.64 64.03
N VAL A 14 35.58 27.86 63.57
CA VAL A 14 35.02 28.34 62.28
C VAL A 14 35.93 27.81 61.18
N CYS A 15 35.39 26.89 60.39
CA CYS A 15 36.02 26.54 59.12
C CYS A 15 35.03 26.92 58.00
N LEU A 16 35.36 28.06 57.37
CA LEU A 16 34.69 28.47 56.12
C LEU A 16 35.09 27.46 55.02
N THR A 17 34.20 26.51 54.69
CA THR A 17 34.31 25.75 53.46
C THR A 17 33.37 26.38 52.47
N ALA A 18 33.94 27.03 51.46
CA ALA A 18 33.22 27.47 50.26
C ALA A 18 32.58 26.28 49.58
N ALA A 19 31.27 26.17 49.70
CA ALA A 19 30.50 25.22 48.88
C ALA A 19 30.46 25.75 47.44
N PHE A 20 31.31 25.18 46.60
CA PHE A 20 31.18 25.28 45.14
C PHE A 20 29.88 24.60 44.74
N LEU A 21 28.83 25.39 44.51
CA LEU A 21 27.63 24.93 43.84
C LEU A 21 28.02 24.62 42.38
N LEU A 22 28.34 23.37 42.09
CA LEU A 22 28.38 22.85 40.72
C LEU A 22 26.95 22.79 40.25
N ALA A 23 26.46 23.83 39.57
CA ALA A 23 25.23 23.77 38.82
C ALA A 23 25.44 22.77 37.66
N VAL A 24 25.01 21.52 37.86
CA VAL A 24 24.84 20.58 36.79
C VAL A 24 23.72 21.15 35.95
N MET A 25 24.09 21.81 34.86
CA MET A 25 23.19 22.09 33.76
C MET A 25 22.84 20.74 33.16
N THR A 26 21.83 20.07 33.69
CA THR A 26 21.11 19.04 32.97
C THR A 26 20.41 19.76 31.83
N GLY A 27 21.07 19.79 30.67
CA GLY A 27 20.39 20.11 29.43
C GLY A 27 19.26 19.10 29.33
N CYS A 28 18.02 19.57 29.41
CA CYS A 28 16.91 18.84 28.89
C CYS A 28 17.25 18.57 27.41
N ALA A 29 17.75 17.39 27.11
CA ALA A 29 17.57 16.87 25.78
C ALA A 29 16.05 16.78 25.63
N ASP A 30 15.47 17.62 24.78
CA ASP A 30 14.09 17.45 24.37
C ASP A 30 14.01 16.00 23.90
N GLU A 31 13.33 15.15 24.67
CA GLU A 31 12.96 13.82 24.16
C GLU A 31 12.18 14.08 22.87
N PRO A 32 12.50 13.39 21.76
CA PRO A 32 11.77 13.58 20.53
C PRO A 32 10.29 13.36 20.82
N GLU A 33 9.49 14.39 20.58
CA GLU A 33 8.05 14.36 20.78
C GLU A 33 7.50 13.15 19.99
N ALA A 34 6.85 12.25 20.71
CA ALA A 34 6.33 11.01 20.10
C ALA A 34 5.41 11.38 18.93
N VAL A 35 5.63 10.74 17.79
CA VAL A 35 4.77 10.95 16.62
C VAL A 35 3.37 10.43 16.96
N PRO A 36 2.31 11.26 16.89
CA PRO A 36 0.96 10.80 17.12
C PRO A 36 0.57 9.72 16.09
N SER A 37 -0.15 8.70 16.54
CA SER A 37 -0.64 7.62 15.68
C SER A 37 -1.65 8.18 14.67
N GLY A 38 -1.56 7.78 13.40
CA GLY A 38 -2.43 8.19 12.30
C GLY A 38 -1.87 9.33 11.44
N GLU A 39 -0.91 10.11 11.92
CA GLU A 39 -0.40 11.26 11.16
C GLU A 39 0.32 10.82 9.87
N LEU A 40 1.09 9.74 9.90
CA LEU A 40 1.79 9.24 8.71
C LEU A 40 0.79 8.74 7.67
N PHE A 41 -0.25 8.01 8.11
CA PHE A 41 -1.32 7.57 7.23
C PHE A 41 -2.02 8.74 6.54
N GLU A 42 -2.42 9.76 7.30
CA GLU A 42 -3.11 10.95 6.76
C GLU A 42 -2.22 11.74 5.78
N ALA A 43 -0.94 11.92 6.11
CA ALA A 43 0.01 12.57 5.21
C ALA A 43 0.21 11.75 3.91
N ALA A 44 0.27 10.42 4.02
CA ALA A 44 0.40 9.52 2.88
C ALA A 44 -0.86 9.54 2.00
N ALA A 45 -2.06 9.51 2.60
CA ALA A 45 -3.34 9.60 1.91
C ALA A 45 -3.54 10.95 1.18
N ALA A 46 -2.94 12.02 1.73
CA ALA A 46 -2.93 13.34 1.09
C ALA A 46 -1.85 13.49 0.02
N GLY A 47 -0.93 12.52 -0.13
CA GLY A 47 0.24 12.63 -1.01
C GLY A 47 1.24 13.70 -0.56
N ASP A 48 1.23 14.07 0.74
CA ASP A 48 2.13 15.08 1.32
C ASP A 48 3.54 14.50 1.53
N VAL A 49 4.36 14.62 0.50
CA VAL A 49 5.76 14.15 0.50
C VAL A 49 6.58 14.73 1.65
N THR A 50 6.37 16.02 1.95
CA THR A 50 7.14 16.72 2.99
C THR A 50 6.74 16.23 4.39
N GLY A 51 5.43 16.10 4.63
CA GLY A 51 4.87 15.57 5.86
C GLY A 51 5.34 14.14 6.11
N VAL A 52 5.22 13.26 5.09
CA VAL A 52 5.67 11.87 5.18
C VAL A 52 7.15 11.77 5.52
N ARG A 53 8.02 12.53 4.83
CA ARG A 53 9.45 12.55 5.12
C ARG A 53 9.72 12.97 6.57
N SER A 54 9.13 14.08 7.01
CA SER A 54 9.32 14.60 8.36
C SER A 54 8.87 13.62 9.44
N LEU A 55 7.74 12.92 9.21
CA LEU A 55 7.20 11.94 10.16
C LEU A 55 8.08 10.69 10.23
N LEU A 56 8.57 10.19 9.09
CA LEU A 56 9.51 9.06 9.04
C LEU A 56 10.84 9.41 9.73
N ASP A 57 11.38 10.62 9.51
CA ASP A 57 12.62 11.11 10.17
C ASP A 57 12.45 11.21 11.69
N ARG A 58 11.24 11.45 12.19
CA ARG A 58 10.88 11.45 13.63
C ARG A 58 10.57 10.06 14.18
N GLY A 59 10.65 9.01 13.36
CA GLY A 59 10.47 7.63 13.77
C GLY A 59 9.05 7.10 13.69
N ALA A 60 8.16 7.70 12.88
CA ALA A 60 6.87 7.12 12.57
C ALA A 60 7.02 5.71 11.97
N SER A 61 6.11 4.79 12.32
CA SER A 61 6.13 3.45 11.75
C SER A 61 5.68 3.49 10.28
N PRO A 62 6.48 2.99 9.31
CA PRO A 62 6.07 2.96 7.90
C PRO A 62 4.84 2.08 7.65
N ASP A 63 4.54 1.14 8.57
CA ASP A 63 3.39 0.23 8.51
C ASP A 63 2.17 0.75 9.26
N GLU A 64 2.09 2.07 9.49
CA GLU A 64 0.93 2.67 10.11
C GLU A 64 -0.34 2.42 9.30
N ARG A 65 -1.46 2.16 10.02
CA ARG A 65 -2.74 1.76 9.42
C ARG A 65 -3.88 2.65 9.88
N ASP A 66 -4.89 2.80 9.03
CA ASP A 66 -6.17 3.39 9.41
C ASP A 66 -7.08 2.40 10.14
N GLY A 67 -8.30 2.85 10.48
CA GLY A 67 -9.31 2.04 11.17
C GLY A 67 -9.84 0.86 10.36
N SER A 68 -9.57 0.77 9.05
CA SER A 68 -9.90 -0.34 8.15
C SER A 68 -8.72 -1.28 7.89
N GLY A 69 -7.60 -1.07 8.58
CA GLY A 69 -6.37 -1.84 8.40
C GLY A 69 -5.56 -1.47 7.17
N ARG A 70 -5.96 -0.43 6.41
CA ARG A 70 -5.23 0.01 5.23
C ARG A 70 -3.93 0.70 5.64
N THR A 71 -2.81 0.33 5.02
CA THR A 71 -1.48 0.89 5.31
C THR A 71 -1.24 2.24 4.65
N ALA A 72 -0.31 3.03 5.20
CA ALA A 72 0.11 4.31 4.63
C ALA A 72 0.61 4.15 3.19
N VAL A 73 1.34 3.07 2.85
CA VAL A 73 1.82 2.84 1.47
C VAL A 73 0.65 2.56 0.52
N THR A 74 -0.36 1.80 0.93
CA THR A 74 -1.57 1.57 0.12
C THR A 74 -2.35 2.87 -0.09
N ALA A 75 -2.47 3.71 0.94
CA ALA A 75 -3.11 5.03 0.83
C ALA A 75 -2.36 5.95 -0.16
N ALA A 76 -1.02 5.95 -0.14
CA ALA A 76 -0.20 6.70 -1.08
C ALA A 76 -0.36 6.23 -2.54
N VAL A 77 -0.59 4.91 -2.77
CA VAL A 77 -0.94 4.38 -4.10
C VAL A 77 -2.26 4.96 -4.59
N TYR A 78 -3.30 4.96 -3.75
CA TYR A 78 -4.58 5.58 -4.11
C TYR A 78 -4.49 7.09 -4.33
N ALA A 79 -3.56 7.77 -3.65
CA ALA A 79 -3.27 9.19 -3.87
C ALA A 79 -2.47 9.46 -5.17
N GLY A 80 -1.96 8.43 -5.86
CA GLY A 80 -1.14 8.55 -7.06
C GLY A 80 0.24 9.18 -6.79
N SER A 81 0.71 9.18 -5.53
CA SER A 81 1.96 9.85 -5.15
C SER A 81 3.15 8.90 -5.17
N ALA A 82 3.79 8.75 -6.34
CA ALA A 82 4.97 7.89 -6.51
C ALA A 82 6.10 8.23 -5.53
N GLU A 83 6.36 9.51 -5.26
CA GLU A 83 7.40 9.94 -4.33
C GLU A 83 7.08 9.54 -2.89
N THR A 84 5.80 9.63 -2.47
CA THR A 84 5.36 9.18 -1.14
C THR A 84 5.51 7.67 -1.01
N VAL A 85 5.09 6.90 -2.04
CA VAL A 85 5.29 5.43 -2.07
C VAL A 85 6.78 5.10 -1.97
N ARG A 86 7.63 5.80 -2.74
CA ARG A 86 9.08 5.62 -2.70
C ARG A 86 9.66 5.83 -1.30
N LEU A 87 9.23 6.87 -0.59
CA LEU A 87 9.70 7.16 0.78
C LEU A 87 9.29 6.05 1.75
N LEU A 88 8.02 5.61 1.69
CA LEU A 88 7.49 4.57 2.57
C LEU A 88 8.16 3.21 2.31
N VAL A 89 8.32 2.82 1.05
CA VAL A 89 9.03 1.58 0.67
C VAL A 89 10.49 1.63 1.10
N ALA A 90 11.18 2.78 0.92
CA ALA A 90 12.55 2.96 1.37
C ALA A 90 12.70 2.91 2.90
N ALA A 91 11.65 3.28 3.64
CA ALA A 91 11.58 3.16 5.10
C ALA A 91 11.21 1.75 5.57
N GLY A 92 10.95 0.80 4.65
CA GLY A 92 10.64 -0.59 4.95
C GLY A 92 9.16 -0.90 5.09
N ALA A 93 8.26 -0.09 4.53
CA ALA A 93 6.83 -0.38 4.50
C ALA A 93 6.54 -1.74 3.84
N ASP A 94 5.69 -2.55 4.47
CA ASP A 94 5.21 -3.82 3.94
C ASP A 94 4.15 -3.59 2.86
N VAL A 95 4.55 -3.78 1.59
CA VAL A 95 3.68 -3.59 0.41
C VAL A 95 2.63 -4.70 0.27
N ASP A 96 2.80 -5.83 0.97
CA ASP A 96 1.90 -6.99 0.95
C ASP A 96 0.86 -6.95 2.07
N ALA A 97 1.01 -6.03 3.02
CA ALA A 97 0.11 -5.90 4.15
C ALA A 97 -1.32 -5.57 3.69
N GLN A 98 -2.22 -6.55 3.84
CA GLN A 98 -3.61 -6.44 3.42
C GLN A 98 -4.49 -5.74 4.47
N ASP A 99 -5.45 -4.96 4.00
CA ASP A 99 -6.53 -4.35 4.80
C ASP A 99 -7.73 -5.30 4.99
N ASP A 100 -8.82 -4.81 5.60
CA ASP A 100 -10.05 -5.58 5.84
C ASP A 100 -10.74 -6.02 4.54
N MET A 101 -10.42 -5.37 3.41
CA MET A 101 -10.90 -5.74 2.07
C MET A 101 -9.92 -6.69 1.36
N ARG A 102 -8.86 -7.12 2.05
CA ARG A 102 -7.75 -7.86 1.51
C ARG A 102 -7.05 -7.12 0.36
N SER A 103 -7.12 -5.78 0.34
CA SER A 103 -6.37 -4.94 -0.58
C SER A 103 -5.01 -4.60 0.01
N ASN A 104 -4.00 -4.43 -0.84
CA ASN A 104 -2.65 -4.00 -0.51
C ASN A 104 -2.13 -3.01 -1.56
N ALA A 105 -0.88 -2.56 -1.43
CA ALA A 105 -0.31 -1.59 -2.36
C ALA A 105 -0.27 -2.09 -3.81
N PHE A 106 0.04 -3.38 -4.04
CA PHE A 106 0.10 -3.94 -5.39
C PHE A 106 -1.30 -4.14 -6.00
N LEU A 107 -2.26 -4.64 -5.23
CA LEU A 107 -3.66 -4.80 -5.68
C LEU A 107 -4.31 -3.44 -6.02
N ALA A 108 -3.99 -2.39 -5.25
CA ALA A 108 -4.47 -1.04 -5.50
C ALA A 108 -4.04 -0.48 -6.87
N LEU A 109 -2.88 -0.90 -7.41
CA LEU A 109 -2.44 -0.52 -8.76
C LEU A 109 -3.41 -1.00 -9.85
N GLY A 110 -3.95 -2.21 -9.71
CA GLY A 110 -4.97 -2.71 -10.64
C GLY A 110 -6.25 -1.87 -10.61
N GLU A 111 -6.59 -1.32 -9.45
CA GLU A 111 -7.77 -0.47 -9.30
C GLU A 111 -7.56 0.96 -9.80
N THR A 112 -6.37 1.53 -9.60
CA THR A 112 -6.06 2.93 -9.95
C THR A 112 -5.60 3.09 -11.39
N GLY A 113 -4.93 2.08 -11.96
CA GLY A 113 -4.32 2.14 -13.28
C GLY A 113 -3.11 3.08 -13.38
N ASP A 114 -2.59 3.58 -12.26
CA ASP A 114 -1.49 4.55 -12.25
C ASP A 114 -0.13 3.84 -12.39
N VAL A 115 0.37 3.79 -13.63
CA VAL A 115 1.64 3.15 -13.97
C VAL A 115 2.84 3.91 -13.38
N ALA A 116 2.71 5.22 -13.10
CA ALA A 116 3.82 5.99 -12.53
C ALA A 116 4.20 5.52 -11.12
N VAL A 117 3.25 4.92 -10.39
CA VAL A 117 3.45 4.41 -9.03
C VAL A 117 3.97 2.97 -9.03
N LEU A 118 3.75 2.21 -10.12
CA LEU A 118 4.09 0.79 -10.21
C LEU A 118 5.57 0.51 -9.88
N ASP A 119 6.50 1.31 -10.42
CA ASP A 119 7.93 1.10 -10.18
C ASP A 119 8.30 1.17 -8.70
N GLU A 120 7.68 2.08 -7.98
CA GLU A 120 7.98 2.28 -6.58
C GLU A 120 7.41 1.14 -5.71
N VAL A 121 6.22 0.62 -6.05
CA VAL A 121 5.66 -0.56 -5.38
C VAL A 121 6.51 -1.81 -5.67
N LEU A 122 6.94 -2.01 -6.93
CA LEU A 122 7.79 -3.16 -7.30
C LEU A 122 9.15 -3.17 -6.57
N ARG A 123 9.67 -2.02 -6.14
CA ARG A 123 10.89 -1.96 -5.29
C ARG A 123 10.70 -2.61 -3.92
N GLY A 124 9.46 -2.65 -3.43
CA GLY A 124 9.08 -3.37 -2.21
C GLY A 124 9.01 -4.89 -2.39
N ASN A 125 9.24 -5.41 -3.60
CA ASN A 125 9.18 -6.84 -3.95
C ASN A 125 7.85 -7.51 -3.56
N PRO A 126 6.69 -6.99 -4.09
CA PRO A 126 5.37 -7.50 -3.72
C PRO A 126 5.16 -8.96 -4.14
N ASP A 127 4.37 -9.69 -3.37
CA ASP A 127 3.79 -10.97 -3.80
C ASP A 127 2.64 -10.69 -4.78
N VAL A 128 2.93 -10.82 -6.07
CA VAL A 128 1.98 -10.56 -7.16
C VAL A 128 0.83 -11.56 -7.24
N GLY A 129 0.90 -12.68 -6.51
CA GLY A 129 -0.13 -13.71 -6.40
C GLY A 129 -1.17 -13.43 -5.32
N LEU A 130 -0.99 -12.42 -4.46
CA LEU A 130 -1.98 -12.05 -3.46
C LEU A 130 -3.28 -11.60 -4.12
N THR A 131 -4.40 -11.92 -3.46
CA THR A 131 -5.74 -11.66 -3.98
C THR A 131 -6.55 -10.79 -3.04
N ASN A 132 -7.42 -9.96 -3.61
CA ASN A 132 -8.41 -9.19 -2.87
C ASN A 132 -9.55 -10.09 -2.33
N ARG A 133 -10.54 -9.51 -1.65
CA ARG A 133 -11.70 -10.25 -1.10
C ARG A 133 -12.53 -11.00 -2.14
N PHE A 134 -12.44 -10.62 -3.41
CA PHE A 134 -13.11 -11.29 -4.51
C PHE A 134 -12.26 -12.39 -5.15
N GLY A 135 -11.08 -12.66 -4.59
CA GLY A 135 -10.16 -13.64 -5.11
C GLY A 135 -9.39 -13.17 -6.36
N GLY A 136 -9.46 -11.89 -6.71
CA GLY A 136 -8.78 -11.35 -7.90
C GLY A 136 -7.38 -10.83 -7.59
N THR A 137 -6.43 -11.10 -8.48
CA THR A 137 -5.11 -10.45 -8.52
C THR A 137 -5.22 -9.04 -9.11
N ALA A 138 -4.13 -8.26 -9.11
CA ALA A 138 -4.13 -6.89 -9.66
C ALA A 138 -4.51 -6.81 -11.15
N LEU A 139 -4.26 -7.88 -11.92
CA LEU A 139 -4.56 -7.91 -13.36
C LEU A 139 -6.07 -7.86 -13.64
N ILE A 140 -6.87 -8.48 -12.78
CA ILE A 140 -8.33 -8.58 -12.95
C ILE A 140 -9.00 -7.20 -12.91
N PRO A 141 -8.88 -6.38 -11.83
CA PRO A 141 -9.48 -5.04 -11.83
C PRO A 141 -8.86 -4.10 -12.88
N ALA A 142 -7.60 -4.29 -13.25
CA ALA A 142 -6.99 -3.51 -14.32
C ALA A 142 -7.67 -3.79 -15.68
N ALA A 143 -8.03 -5.05 -15.94
CA ALA A 143 -8.71 -5.46 -17.14
C ALA A 143 -10.18 -4.99 -17.18
N ASP A 144 -10.91 -5.17 -16.08
CA ASP A 144 -12.30 -4.70 -15.90
C ASP A 144 -12.42 -3.18 -16.14
N ARG A 145 -11.53 -2.40 -15.54
CA ARG A 145 -11.60 -0.93 -15.58
C ARG A 145 -11.05 -0.29 -16.86
N GLY A 146 -10.56 -1.08 -17.80
CA GLY A 146 -10.01 -0.56 -19.05
C GLY A 146 -8.64 0.09 -18.92
N HIS A 147 -7.84 -0.25 -17.89
CA HIS A 147 -6.52 0.31 -17.64
C HIS A 147 -5.45 -0.33 -18.54
N VAL A 148 -5.49 0.00 -19.85
CA VAL A 148 -4.64 -0.61 -20.88
C VAL A 148 -3.16 -0.61 -20.53
N GLU A 149 -2.63 0.55 -20.10
CA GLU A 149 -1.20 0.68 -19.82
C GLU A 149 -0.80 -0.06 -18.54
N MET A 150 -1.69 -0.17 -17.55
CA MET A 150 -1.45 -0.97 -16.35
C MET A 150 -1.45 -2.47 -16.69
N VAL A 151 -2.42 -2.95 -17.49
CA VAL A 151 -2.43 -4.34 -17.96
C VAL A 151 -1.14 -4.67 -18.69
N ARG A 152 -0.70 -3.82 -19.63
CA ARG A 152 0.59 -3.98 -20.33
C ARG A 152 1.75 -4.07 -19.33
N ALA A 153 1.84 -3.11 -18.40
CA ALA A 153 2.94 -3.04 -17.45
C ALA A 153 2.97 -4.24 -16.50
N LEU A 154 1.82 -4.74 -16.03
CA LEU A 154 1.73 -5.93 -15.20
C LEU A 154 2.23 -7.18 -15.96
N LEU A 155 1.80 -7.36 -17.22
CA LEU A 155 2.22 -8.48 -18.05
C LEU A 155 3.71 -8.45 -18.41
N ASP A 156 4.27 -7.25 -18.69
CA ASP A 156 5.66 -7.10 -19.14
C ASP A 156 6.67 -7.14 -17.99
N ARG A 157 6.26 -6.77 -16.76
CA ARG A 157 7.20 -6.44 -15.67
C ARG A 157 7.03 -7.31 -14.42
N THR A 158 6.04 -8.22 -14.42
CA THR A 158 5.78 -9.12 -13.30
C THR A 158 5.57 -10.56 -13.77
N THR A 159 5.53 -11.47 -12.82
CA THR A 159 5.21 -12.88 -13.05
C THR A 159 3.75 -13.19 -12.69
N ILE A 160 2.86 -12.19 -12.82
CA ILE A 160 1.45 -12.36 -12.48
C ILE A 160 0.81 -13.48 -13.31
N ASP A 161 0.02 -14.33 -12.66
CA ASP A 161 -0.70 -15.39 -13.34
C ASP A 161 -1.82 -14.80 -14.23
N ILE A 162 -1.62 -14.89 -15.54
CA ILE A 162 -2.54 -14.34 -16.55
C ILE A 162 -3.89 -15.04 -16.55
N ASP A 163 -3.90 -16.33 -16.20
CA ASP A 163 -5.08 -17.18 -16.21
C ASP A 163 -5.70 -17.39 -14.82
N HIS A 164 -5.24 -16.58 -13.84
CA HIS A 164 -5.81 -16.61 -12.50
C HIS A 164 -7.33 -16.45 -12.52
N VAL A 165 -8.05 -17.33 -11.81
CA VAL A 165 -9.51 -17.33 -11.73
C VAL A 165 -9.95 -16.80 -10.37
N ASN A 166 -10.80 -15.79 -10.36
CA ASN A 166 -11.34 -15.20 -9.14
C ASN A 166 -12.54 -16.02 -8.57
N ASN A 167 -13.11 -15.56 -7.44
CA ASN A 167 -14.23 -16.25 -6.78
C ASN A 167 -15.53 -16.30 -7.61
N LEU A 168 -15.64 -15.48 -8.67
CA LEU A 168 -16.75 -15.51 -9.61
C LEU A 168 -16.55 -16.53 -10.74
N GLY A 169 -15.37 -17.15 -10.79
CA GLY A 169 -15.00 -18.06 -11.88
C GLY A 169 -14.46 -17.32 -13.12
N TRP A 170 -13.97 -16.08 -12.97
CA TRP A 170 -13.55 -15.26 -14.09
C TRP A 170 -12.05 -14.98 -14.07
N THR A 171 -11.43 -15.09 -15.25
CA THR A 171 -10.08 -14.62 -15.53
C THR A 171 -10.10 -13.12 -15.89
N ALA A 172 -8.94 -12.48 -15.97
CA ALA A 172 -8.83 -11.12 -16.48
C ALA A 172 -9.38 -10.98 -17.90
N LEU A 173 -9.23 -12.01 -18.74
CA LEU A 173 -9.79 -12.03 -20.08
C LEU A 173 -11.33 -12.07 -20.07
N LEU A 174 -11.94 -12.88 -19.19
CA LEU A 174 -13.39 -12.91 -19.01
C LEU A 174 -13.91 -11.58 -18.48
N GLU A 175 -13.25 -10.98 -17.48
CA GLU A 175 -13.67 -9.67 -16.93
C GLU A 175 -13.62 -8.56 -17.99
N ALA A 176 -12.56 -8.50 -18.79
CA ALA A 176 -12.45 -7.53 -19.87
C ALA A 176 -13.57 -7.64 -20.91
N VAL A 177 -14.12 -8.84 -21.10
CA VAL A 177 -15.24 -9.06 -22.02
C VAL A 177 -16.59 -8.83 -21.36
N ILE A 178 -16.82 -9.41 -20.17
CA ILE A 178 -18.14 -9.43 -19.49
C ILE A 178 -18.49 -8.05 -18.90
N LEU A 179 -17.54 -7.40 -18.25
CA LEU A 179 -17.75 -6.12 -17.59
C LEU A 179 -17.35 -4.93 -18.47
N GLY A 180 -16.55 -5.19 -19.51
CA GLY A 180 -16.16 -4.20 -20.50
C GLY A 180 -17.32 -3.72 -21.35
N ASP A 181 -17.13 -2.54 -21.96
CA ASP A 181 -18.10 -1.92 -22.89
C ASP A 181 -17.90 -2.33 -24.37
N GLY A 182 -16.96 -3.25 -24.64
CA GLY A 182 -16.57 -3.62 -26.00
C GLY A 182 -15.84 -2.53 -26.78
N GLY A 183 -15.54 -1.40 -26.13
CA GLY A 183 -14.87 -0.25 -26.73
C GLY A 183 -13.36 -0.41 -26.91
N PRO A 184 -12.66 0.62 -27.44
CA PRO A 184 -11.25 0.52 -27.83
C PRO A 184 -10.31 0.10 -26.70
N ALA A 185 -10.57 0.52 -25.45
CA ALA A 185 -9.74 0.14 -24.30
C ALA A 185 -9.82 -1.36 -24.02
N HIS A 186 -11.04 -1.91 -23.92
CA HIS A 186 -11.24 -3.34 -23.68
C HIS A 186 -10.79 -4.20 -24.87
N GLN A 187 -11.02 -3.75 -26.11
CA GLN A 187 -10.45 -4.42 -27.30
C GLN A 187 -8.93 -4.52 -27.22
N GLN A 188 -8.26 -3.45 -26.79
CA GLN A 188 -6.81 -3.45 -26.64
C GLN A 188 -6.35 -4.36 -25.50
N ILE A 189 -7.06 -4.37 -24.37
CA ILE A 189 -6.78 -5.28 -23.25
C ILE A 189 -6.90 -6.73 -23.69
N VAL A 190 -7.99 -7.09 -24.39
CA VAL A 190 -8.17 -8.44 -24.93
C VAL A 190 -7.00 -8.81 -25.86
N ARG A 191 -6.56 -7.91 -26.75
CA ARG A 191 -5.39 -8.16 -27.61
C ARG A 191 -4.12 -8.38 -26.79
N LEU A 192 -3.89 -7.57 -25.74
CA LEU A 192 -2.72 -7.72 -24.86
C LEU A 192 -2.72 -9.07 -24.13
N LEU A 193 -3.84 -9.43 -23.52
CA LEU A 193 -3.99 -10.71 -22.82
C LEU A 193 -3.78 -11.90 -23.75
N VAL A 194 -4.42 -11.90 -24.93
CA VAL A 194 -4.25 -12.97 -25.94
C VAL A 194 -2.81 -13.04 -26.45
N ALA A 195 -2.18 -11.88 -26.73
CA ALA A 195 -0.78 -11.83 -27.18
C ALA A 195 0.20 -12.31 -26.11
N ALA A 196 -0.12 -12.13 -24.83
CA ALA A 196 0.66 -12.61 -23.69
C ALA A 196 0.39 -14.09 -23.35
N GLY A 197 -0.55 -14.76 -24.06
CA GLY A 197 -0.80 -16.19 -23.95
C GLY A 197 -1.96 -16.60 -23.04
N ALA A 198 -2.88 -15.67 -22.73
CA ALA A 198 -4.08 -16.01 -21.97
C ALA A 198 -4.86 -17.16 -22.61
N ASP A 199 -5.28 -18.13 -21.82
CA ASP A 199 -6.07 -19.28 -22.28
C ASP A 199 -7.51 -18.86 -22.57
N ARG A 200 -7.82 -18.72 -23.87
CA ARG A 200 -9.14 -18.35 -24.39
C ARG A 200 -10.21 -19.42 -24.17
N SER A 201 -9.82 -20.63 -23.76
CA SER A 201 -10.74 -21.76 -23.54
C SER A 201 -11.29 -21.79 -22.11
N ILE A 202 -10.71 -21.04 -21.17
CA ILE A 202 -11.22 -20.95 -19.79
C ILE A 202 -12.58 -20.25 -19.82
N GLY A 203 -13.63 -20.99 -19.46
CA GLY A 203 -14.98 -20.47 -19.34
C GLY A 203 -15.31 -20.05 -17.91
N ASP A 204 -16.39 -19.30 -17.76
CA ASP A 204 -16.98 -18.99 -16.46
C ASP A 204 -17.62 -20.23 -15.79
N ASN A 205 -18.26 -20.03 -14.62
CA ASN A 205 -18.93 -21.13 -13.90
C ASN A 205 -20.05 -21.81 -14.67
N ALA A 206 -20.58 -21.21 -15.76
CA ALA A 206 -21.52 -21.81 -16.68
C ALA A 206 -20.83 -22.48 -17.87
N GLY A 207 -19.49 -22.41 -17.96
CA GLY A 207 -18.69 -22.93 -19.05
C GLY A 207 -18.67 -22.02 -20.28
N MET A 208 -19.19 -20.81 -20.21
CA MET A 208 -19.15 -19.88 -21.33
C MET A 208 -17.76 -19.24 -21.45
N THR A 209 -17.14 -19.40 -22.63
CA THR A 209 -15.82 -18.84 -22.93
C THR A 209 -15.88 -17.33 -23.22
N PRO A 210 -14.74 -16.59 -23.16
CA PRO A 210 -14.70 -15.20 -23.57
C PRO A 210 -15.26 -14.94 -24.97
N LEU A 211 -15.00 -15.83 -25.92
CA LEU A 211 -15.55 -15.72 -27.27
C LEU A 211 -17.08 -15.79 -27.28
N GLN A 212 -17.65 -16.75 -26.55
CA GLN A 212 -19.11 -16.93 -26.49
C GLN A 212 -19.78 -15.70 -25.81
N HIS A 213 -19.17 -15.13 -24.77
CA HIS A 213 -19.65 -13.88 -24.17
C HIS A 213 -19.59 -12.72 -25.16
N ALA A 214 -18.47 -12.55 -25.88
CA ALA A 214 -18.33 -11.49 -26.88
C ALA A 214 -19.37 -11.62 -28.01
N GLN A 215 -19.64 -12.83 -28.46
CA GLN A 215 -20.70 -13.11 -29.46
C GLN A 215 -22.09 -12.75 -28.92
N ALA A 216 -22.41 -13.16 -27.70
CA ALA A 216 -23.70 -12.88 -27.07
C ALA A 216 -23.93 -11.37 -26.85
N MET A 217 -22.86 -10.61 -26.58
CA MET A 217 -22.90 -9.15 -26.38
C MET A 217 -22.82 -8.36 -27.70
N GLY A 218 -22.53 -9.03 -28.83
CA GLY A 218 -22.38 -8.38 -30.14
C GLY A 218 -21.09 -7.58 -30.29
N PHE A 219 -20.05 -7.90 -29.54
CA PHE A 219 -18.73 -7.23 -29.59
C PHE A 219 -17.90 -7.77 -30.76
N THR A 220 -18.27 -7.39 -31.98
CA THR A 220 -17.73 -7.94 -33.22
C THR A 220 -16.20 -7.85 -33.32
N GLU A 221 -15.62 -6.75 -32.85
CA GLU A 221 -14.17 -6.57 -32.85
C GLU A 221 -13.47 -7.51 -31.85
N ILE A 222 -14.04 -7.69 -30.64
CA ILE A 222 -13.52 -8.64 -29.65
C ILE A 222 -13.66 -10.08 -30.16
N VAL A 223 -14.78 -10.41 -30.80
CA VAL A 223 -14.96 -11.72 -31.47
C VAL A 223 -13.81 -11.96 -32.45
N SER A 224 -13.50 -10.99 -33.32
CA SER A 224 -12.39 -11.11 -34.29
C SER A 224 -11.01 -11.28 -33.67
N ILE A 225 -10.80 -10.80 -32.42
CA ILE A 225 -9.53 -10.98 -31.70
C ILE A 225 -9.46 -12.38 -31.08
N LEU A 226 -10.60 -12.93 -30.67
CA LEU A 226 -10.69 -14.20 -29.94
C LEU A 226 -10.80 -15.42 -30.87
N ASP A 227 -11.21 -15.23 -32.12
CA ASP A 227 -11.22 -16.31 -33.16
C ASP A 227 -9.77 -16.68 -33.53
#